data_f9cb94d760b3d3b51d46cb5003ee07e4
#
_entry.id   f9cb94d760b3d3b51d46cb5003ee07e4
#
_cell.length_a   1.000
_cell.length_b   1.000
_cell.length_c   1.000
_cell.angle_alpha   90.00
_cell.angle_beta   90.00
_cell.angle_gamma   90.00
#
_symmetry.space_group_name_H-M   'P 1'
#
loop_
_entity.id
_entity.type
_entity.pdbx_description
1 polymer ?
#
loop_
_entity_poly.entity_id
_entity_poly.type
_entity_poly.pdbx_seq_one_letter_code
_entity_poly.pdbx_strand_id
1 'polypeptide(L)'
;MQWIALLLFSIAVGGILAWLGVPAAFFLASVLCGMSFRLLGARLKLPRPCFIYAQALVGCAAAKSMTPSVLGALSENWQVLGAMVLSSVVAGGLVSWFLSRWRVLPGNTAAWGASPGGASAMIALAEAYGSDVHMVAMMQYLRMLLVVLLASLAVHRLSVPHPVDVAADAQFSLSAFFQGDPVQMALTLVIMAVCGFIALRLRIPAGALLVTMLTGAVINAADWMDFRLPPVFQIAASMVIGWFVGLGFNRTLLYASLRKMHWLFFSAFMLIGLCALFAWMLHRFAGSDLLTAYLATTPGGLDAIILLAMDSGAKTDIPFVAATQTLRLFIVILTAPPLARWICRTAGTQTPGT
;
A
#
# COMPACT_ATOMS: atom_id res chain seq x y z
N MET A 1 13.68 -18.48 -17.21
CA MET A 1 14.55 -18.79 -16.08
C MET A 1 14.51 -17.75 -14.95
N GLN A 2 14.66 -16.43 -15.21
CA GLN A 2 14.67 -15.40 -14.13
C GLN A 2 13.39 -15.34 -13.30
N TRP A 3 12.20 -15.51 -13.88
CA TRP A 3 10.93 -15.55 -13.17
C TRP A 3 10.81 -16.75 -12.22
N ILE A 4 11.26 -17.92 -12.67
CA ILE A 4 11.25 -19.14 -11.83
C ILE A 4 12.19 -18.95 -10.64
N ALA A 5 13.40 -18.43 -10.88
CA ALA A 5 14.33 -18.13 -9.80
C ALA A 5 13.73 -17.11 -8.81
N LEU A 6 13.14 -16.00 -9.29
CA LEU A 6 12.49 -15.01 -8.44
C LEU A 6 11.37 -15.63 -7.61
N LEU A 7 10.54 -16.50 -8.21
CA LEU A 7 9.47 -17.21 -7.52
C LEU A 7 10.02 -18.10 -6.40
N LEU A 8 10.99 -18.96 -6.72
CA LEU A 8 11.58 -19.89 -5.75
C LEU A 8 12.27 -19.16 -4.58
N PHE A 9 13.05 -18.11 -4.89
CA PHE A 9 13.68 -17.30 -3.84
C PHE A 9 12.65 -16.57 -2.99
N SER A 10 11.59 -16.02 -3.59
CA SER A 10 10.52 -15.35 -2.83
C SER A 10 9.76 -16.31 -1.94
N ILE A 11 9.50 -17.55 -2.38
CA ILE A 11 8.88 -18.58 -1.56
C ILE A 11 9.80 -19.00 -0.41
N ALA A 12 11.09 -19.24 -0.69
CA ALA A 12 12.05 -19.66 0.33
C ALA A 12 12.23 -18.57 1.41
N VAL A 13 12.47 -17.33 1.02
CA VAL A 13 12.61 -16.19 1.94
C VAL A 13 11.30 -15.93 2.66
N GLY A 14 10.16 -16.01 1.96
CA GLY A 14 8.82 -15.84 2.55
C GLY A 14 8.52 -16.90 3.59
N GLY A 15 8.88 -18.15 3.34
CA GLY A 15 8.76 -19.24 4.31
C GLY A 15 9.62 -19.02 5.56
N ILE A 16 10.85 -18.55 5.40
CA ILE A 16 11.72 -18.20 6.53
C ILE A 16 11.14 -17.03 7.33
N LEU A 17 10.68 -15.96 6.68
CA LEU A 17 10.07 -14.83 7.37
C LEU A 17 8.77 -15.21 8.07
N ALA A 18 7.96 -16.06 7.45
CA ALA A 18 6.74 -16.61 8.06
C ALA A 18 7.05 -17.45 9.31
N TRP A 19 8.08 -18.30 9.23
CA TRP A 19 8.55 -19.07 10.38
C TRP A 19 9.07 -18.17 11.52
N LEU A 20 9.64 -17.02 11.20
CA LEU A 20 10.04 -16.01 12.19
C LEU A 20 8.86 -15.16 12.71
N GLY A 21 7.62 -15.46 12.30
CA GLY A 21 6.43 -14.71 12.70
C GLY A 21 6.36 -13.28 12.13
N VAL A 22 7.03 -13.01 11.00
CA VAL A 22 7.00 -11.68 10.38
C VAL A 22 5.69 -11.49 9.64
N PRO A 23 4.89 -10.45 9.98
CA PRO A 23 3.65 -10.15 9.28
C PRO A 23 3.87 -9.86 7.79
N ALA A 24 2.92 -10.24 6.94
CA ALA A 24 2.99 -10.11 5.48
C ALA A 24 4.29 -10.70 4.89
N ALA A 25 4.77 -11.82 5.43
CA ALA A 25 6.06 -12.44 5.12
C ALA A 25 6.31 -12.61 3.61
N PHE A 26 5.35 -13.18 2.88
CA PHE A 26 5.46 -13.40 1.44
C PHE A 26 5.46 -12.10 0.63
N PHE A 27 4.75 -11.07 1.09
CA PHE A 27 4.80 -9.75 0.50
C PHE A 27 6.18 -9.11 0.68
N LEU A 28 6.71 -9.08 1.92
CA LEU A 28 8.02 -8.54 2.23
C LEU A 28 9.16 -9.28 1.49
N ALA A 29 9.12 -10.61 1.50
CA ALA A 29 10.08 -11.44 0.77
C ALA A 29 10.09 -11.08 -0.71
N SER A 30 8.91 -10.93 -1.30
CA SER A 30 8.78 -10.60 -2.73
C SER A 30 9.26 -9.19 -3.06
N VAL A 31 9.07 -8.21 -2.16
CA VAL A 31 9.66 -6.87 -2.31
C VAL A 31 11.17 -6.95 -2.29
N LEU A 32 11.76 -7.62 -1.29
CA LEU A 32 13.21 -7.73 -1.12
C LEU A 32 13.87 -8.50 -2.26
N CYS A 33 13.29 -9.65 -2.64
CA CYS A 33 13.78 -10.44 -3.77
C CYS A 33 13.65 -9.69 -5.09
N GLY A 34 12.50 -9.06 -5.36
CA GLY A 34 12.29 -8.25 -6.55
C GLY A 34 13.31 -7.11 -6.68
N MET A 35 13.55 -6.38 -5.58
CA MET A 35 14.56 -5.33 -5.51
C MET A 35 15.97 -5.88 -5.76
N SER A 36 16.36 -6.97 -5.10
CA SER A 36 17.68 -7.60 -5.24
C SER A 36 17.91 -8.07 -6.69
N PHE A 37 16.96 -8.78 -7.29
CA PHE A 37 17.05 -9.21 -8.67
C PHE A 37 17.19 -8.04 -9.65
N ARG A 38 16.42 -6.97 -9.43
CA ARG A 38 16.48 -5.78 -10.27
C ARG A 38 17.80 -5.05 -10.14
N LEU A 39 18.33 -4.93 -8.93
CA LEU A 39 19.63 -4.33 -8.66
C LEU A 39 20.79 -5.20 -9.17
N LEU A 40 20.62 -6.52 -9.23
CA LEU A 40 21.59 -7.43 -9.86
C LEU A 40 21.56 -7.43 -11.39
N GLY A 41 20.62 -6.67 -11.99
CA GLY A 41 20.55 -6.46 -13.44
C GLY A 41 19.50 -7.31 -14.15
N ALA A 42 18.59 -7.97 -13.43
CA ALA A 42 17.49 -8.67 -14.04
C ALA A 42 16.57 -7.69 -14.81
N ARG A 43 16.16 -8.08 -16.01
CA ARG A 43 15.29 -7.27 -16.89
C ARG A 43 13.82 -7.69 -16.76
N LEU A 44 13.40 -8.06 -15.56
CA LEU A 44 12.03 -8.47 -15.30
C LEU A 44 11.10 -7.24 -15.27
N LYS A 45 9.96 -7.35 -15.94
CA LYS A 45 8.88 -6.37 -15.90
C LYS A 45 7.58 -7.11 -15.64
N LEU A 46 6.89 -6.76 -14.57
CA LEU A 46 5.58 -7.31 -14.26
C LEU A 46 4.54 -6.66 -15.19
N PRO A 47 3.73 -7.45 -15.93
CA PRO A 47 2.65 -6.90 -16.72
C PRO A 47 1.62 -6.20 -15.83
N ARG A 48 1.14 -5.03 -16.26
CA ARG A 48 0.15 -4.25 -15.52
C ARG A 48 -1.14 -5.01 -15.18
N PRO A 49 -1.69 -5.86 -16.06
CA PRO A 49 -2.84 -6.69 -15.72
C PRO A 49 -2.59 -7.61 -14.53
N CYS A 50 -1.42 -8.26 -14.43
CA CYS A 50 -1.10 -9.14 -13.30
C CYS A 50 -1.19 -8.40 -11.96
N PHE A 51 -0.68 -7.18 -11.88
CA PHE A 51 -0.78 -6.34 -10.69
C PHE A 51 -2.25 -6.00 -10.37
N ILE A 52 -3.05 -5.65 -11.37
CA ILE A 52 -4.46 -5.29 -11.20
C ILE A 52 -5.29 -6.48 -10.71
N TYR A 53 -5.08 -7.68 -11.26
CA TYR A 53 -5.75 -8.87 -10.77
C TYR A 53 -5.28 -9.29 -9.36
N ALA A 54 -4.02 -9.07 -9.03
CA ALA A 54 -3.54 -9.26 -7.66
C ALA A 54 -4.23 -8.29 -6.67
N GLN A 55 -4.45 -7.03 -7.06
CA GLN A 55 -5.26 -6.09 -6.27
C GLN A 55 -6.71 -6.57 -6.08
N ALA A 56 -7.33 -7.14 -7.13
CA ALA A 56 -8.67 -7.71 -7.01
C ALA A 56 -8.72 -8.87 -6.02
N LEU A 57 -7.69 -9.74 -5.99
CA LEU A 57 -7.56 -10.83 -5.02
C LEU A 57 -7.48 -10.29 -3.57
N VAL A 58 -6.68 -9.26 -3.34
CA VAL A 58 -6.61 -8.62 -2.00
C VAL A 58 -7.92 -7.95 -1.65
N GLY A 59 -8.60 -7.32 -2.61
CA GLY A 59 -9.93 -6.75 -2.42
C GLY A 59 -10.98 -7.79 -2.00
N CYS A 60 -10.94 -8.98 -2.61
CA CYS A 60 -11.78 -10.11 -2.23
C CYS A 60 -11.53 -10.54 -0.77
N ALA A 61 -10.25 -10.68 -0.38
CA ALA A 61 -9.90 -11.04 0.98
C ALA A 61 -10.34 -9.96 1.99
N ALA A 62 -10.20 -8.68 1.66
CA ALA A 62 -10.63 -7.56 2.50
C ALA A 62 -12.18 -7.42 2.59
N ALA A 63 -12.92 -7.90 1.60
CA ALA A 63 -14.39 -7.82 1.59
C ALA A 63 -15.06 -8.52 2.78
N LYS A 64 -14.42 -9.56 3.33
CA LYS A 64 -14.91 -10.27 4.52
C LYS A 64 -15.05 -9.36 5.75
N SER A 65 -14.20 -8.34 5.86
CA SER A 65 -14.20 -7.41 6.98
C SER A 65 -15.23 -6.29 6.82
N MET A 66 -15.83 -6.14 5.63
CA MET A 66 -16.83 -5.13 5.32
C MET A 66 -18.24 -5.65 5.64
N THR A 67 -18.67 -5.46 6.88
CA THR A 67 -20.04 -5.78 7.31
C THR A 67 -20.92 -4.54 7.33
N PRO A 68 -22.27 -4.65 7.26
CA PRO A 68 -23.17 -3.49 7.37
C PRO A 68 -22.98 -2.68 8.65
N SER A 69 -22.67 -3.35 9.77
CA SER A 69 -22.37 -2.69 11.05
C SER A 69 -21.12 -1.81 10.97
N VAL A 70 -20.11 -2.24 10.23
CA VAL A 70 -18.89 -1.48 10.01
C VAL A 70 -19.13 -0.25 9.14
N LEU A 71 -19.97 -0.36 8.09
CA LEU A 71 -20.35 0.79 7.27
C LEU A 71 -21.10 1.85 8.09
N GLY A 72 -21.96 1.42 9.03
CA GLY A 72 -22.58 2.31 10.01
C GLY A 72 -21.55 3.01 10.89
N ALA A 73 -20.63 2.26 11.50
CA ALA A 73 -19.57 2.81 12.34
C ALA A 73 -18.65 3.78 11.59
N LEU A 74 -18.36 3.55 10.32
CA LEU A 74 -17.60 4.47 9.47
C LEU A 74 -18.34 5.81 9.27
N SER A 75 -19.67 5.76 9.09
CA SER A 75 -20.48 6.97 8.92
C SER A 75 -20.60 7.78 10.23
N GLU A 76 -20.60 7.13 11.37
CA GLU A 76 -20.61 7.78 12.70
C GLU A 76 -19.26 8.42 13.03
N ASN A 77 -18.15 7.82 12.60
CA ASN A 77 -16.79 8.27 12.91
C ASN A 77 -16.14 9.10 11.77
N TRP A 78 -16.93 9.73 10.91
CA TRP A 78 -16.41 10.48 9.75
C TRP A 78 -15.43 11.60 10.13
N GLN A 79 -15.55 12.18 11.34
CA GLN A 79 -14.65 13.22 11.86
C GLN A 79 -13.25 12.66 12.11
N VAL A 80 -13.16 11.45 12.67
CA VAL A 80 -11.88 10.76 12.92
C VAL A 80 -11.23 10.37 11.59
N LEU A 81 -12.03 9.83 10.65
CA LEU A 81 -11.59 9.55 9.28
C LEU A 81 -11.02 10.80 8.61
N GLY A 82 -11.77 11.91 8.67
CA GLY A 82 -11.35 13.20 8.11
C GLY A 82 -10.06 13.73 8.75
N ALA A 83 -9.94 13.63 10.07
CA ALA A 83 -8.74 14.05 10.79
C ALA A 83 -7.51 13.20 10.38
N MET A 84 -7.66 11.89 10.24
CA MET A 84 -6.58 11.01 9.80
C MET A 84 -6.12 11.32 8.37
N VAL A 85 -7.05 11.55 7.46
CA VAL A 85 -6.72 11.92 6.08
C VAL A 85 -6.04 13.29 6.04
N LEU A 86 -6.60 14.28 6.74
CA LEU A 86 -6.04 15.63 6.79
C LEU A 86 -4.62 15.62 7.39
N SER A 87 -4.40 14.84 8.46
CA SER A 87 -3.08 14.72 9.10
C SER A 87 -2.02 14.22 8.13
N SER A 88 -2.34 13.24 7.29
CA SER A 88 -1.40 12.70 6.30
C SER A 88 -1.13 13.68 5.14
N VAL A 89 -2.12 14.47 4.72
CA VAL A 89 -1.95 15.56 3.73
C VAL A 89 -1.06 16.65 4.31
N VAL A 90 -1.32 17.07 5.55
CA VAL A 90 -0.52 18.08 6.26
C VAL A 90 0.91 17.59 6.44
N ALA A 91 1.12 16.34 6.86
CA ALA A 91 2.46 15.75 7.00
C ALA A 91 3.23 15.78 5.67
N GLY A 92 2.59 15.36 4.57
CA GLY A 92 3.18 15.42 3.23
C GLY A 92 3.51 16.84 2.80
N GLY A 93 2.62 17.79 3.05
CA GLY A 93 2.82 19.21 2.79
C GLY A 93 3.98 19.82 3.57
N LEU A 94 4.08 19.53 4.86
CA LEU A 94 5.18 19.99 5.72
C LEU A 94 6.54 19.45 5.26
N VAL A 95 6.62 18.16 4.97
CA VAL A 95 7.87 17.55 4.45
C VAL A 95 8.26 18.15 3.11
N SER A 96 7.30 18.34 2.22
CA SER A 96 7.52 18.96 0.91
C SER A 96 8.01 20.41 1.04
N TRP A 97 7.36 21.19 1.90
CA TRP A 97 7.74 22.57 2.16
C TRP A 97 9.16 22.66 2.75
N PHE A 98 9.48 21.79 3.71
CA PHE A 98 10.79 21.74 4.35
C PHE A 98 11.91 21.44 3.34
N LEU A 99 11.76 20.37 2.51
CA LEU A 99 12.72 20.00 1.48
C LEU A 99 12.93 21.13 0.44
N SER A 100 11.84 21.82 0.10
CA SER A 100 11.87 22.94 -0.84
C SER A 100 12.53 24.17 -0.22
N ARG A 101 12.20 24.52 1.03
CA ARG A 101 12.74 25.67 1.76
C ARG A 101 14.25 25.56 2.00
N TRP A 102 14.74 24.37 2.24
CA TRP A 102 16.17 24.08 2.40
C TRP A 102 16.88 23.89 1.04
N ARG A 103 16.17 24.09 -0.07
CA ARG A 103 16.72 23.94 -1.42
C ARG A 103 17.36 22.59 -1.70
N VAL A 104 16.93 21.55 -1.00
CA VAL A 104 17.39 20.16 -1.21
C VAL A 104 16.89 19.65 -2.55
N LEU A 105 15.61 19.91 -2.83
CA LEU A 105 14.93 19.57 -4.07
C LEU A 105 14.14 20.79 -4.58
N PRO A 106 13.96 20.92 -5.90
CA PRO A 106 13.02 21.89 -6.45
C PRO A 106 11.62 21.69 -5.85
N GLY A 107 10.89 22.79 -5.62
CA GLY A 107 9.61 22.77 -4.88
C GLY A 107 8.58 21.81 -5.46
N ASN A 108 8.46 21.72 -6.78
CA ASN A 108 7.57 20.78 -7.45
C ASN A 108 8.03 19.32 -7.29
N THR A 109 9.32 19.01 -7.44
CA THR A 109 9.86 17.66 -7.21
C THR A 109 9.66 17.23 -5.76
N ALA A 110 9.88 18.12 -4.78
CA ALA A 110 9.63 17.86 -3.37
C ALA A 110 8.13 17.58 -3.10
N ALA A 111 7.24 18.38 -3.72
CA ALA A 111 5.80 18.23 -3.55
C ALA A 111 5.30 16.86 -4.04
N TRP A 112 5.66 16.46 -5.26
CA TRP A 112 5.26 15.17 -5.81
C TRP A 112 5.94 14.00 -5.10
N GLY A 113 7.19 14.16 -4.70
CA GLY A 113 7.97 13.11 -4.02
C GLY A 113 7.47 12.78 -2.61
N ALA A 114 7.12 13.79 -1.80
CA ALA A 114 6.66 13.61 -0.43
C ALA A 114 5.15 13.39 -0.30
N SER A 115 4.35 13.68 -1.34
CA SER A 115 2.89 13.49 -1.29
C SER A 115 2.52 12.01 -1.23
N PRO A 116 1.67 11.58 -0.26
CA PRO A 116 1.27 10.19 -0.08
C PRO A 116 0.11 9.76 -1.00
N GLY A 117 0.17 10.08 -2.30
CA GLY A 117 -0.91 9.92 -3.28
C GLY A 117 -0.78 8.72 -4.24
N GLY A 118 0.01 7.72 -3.90
CA GLY A 118 0.26 6.56 -4.76
C GLY A 118 1.38 6.82 -5.78
N ALA A 119 2.35 5.90 -5.86
CA ALA A 119 3.59 6.11 -6.60
C ALA A 119 3.35 6.39 -8.09
N SER A 120 2.49 5.60 -8.75
CA SER A 120 2.20 5.76 -10.19
C SER A 120 1.54 7.09 -10.52
N ALA A 121 0.59 7.55 -9.67
CA ALA A 121 -0.08 8.83 -9.87
C ALA A 121 0.86 10.00 -9.67
N MET A 122 1.69 9.97 -8.63
CA MET A 122 2.66 11.03 -8.34
C MET A 122 3.76 11.12 -9.39
N ILE A 123 4.23 9.98 -9.92
CA ILE A 123 5.20 9.93 -11.01
C ILE A 123 4.61 10.52 -12.30
N ALA A 124 3.36 10.18 -12.63
CA ALA A 124 2.68 10.72 -13.80
C ALA A 124 2.45 12.23 -13.69
N LEU A 125 2.07 12.72 -12.51
CA LEU A 125 1.94 14.16 -12.25
C LEU A 125 3.30 14.85 -12.30
N ALA A 126 4.35 14.25 -11.77
CA ALA A 126 5.71 14.79 -11.87
C ALA A 126 6.16 14.98 -13.33
N GLU A 127 5.86 13.99 -14.18
CA GLU A 127 6.12 14.07 -15.62
C GLU A 127 5.32 15.18 -16.28
N ALA A 128 4.00 15.25 -16.02
CA ALA A 128 3.10 16.25 -16.58
C ALA A 128 3.48 17.69 -16.17
N TYR A 129 4.07 17.87 -15.00
CA TYR A 129 4.52 19.17 -14.49
C TYR A 129 6.03 19.43 -14.64
N GLY A 130 6.73 18.64 -15.46
CA GLY A 130 8.14 18.86 -15.77
C GLY A 130 9.11 18.73 -14.58
N SER A 131 8.74 17.92 -13.58
CA SER A 131 9.57 17.65 -12.41
C SER A 131 10.58 16.53 -12.67
N ASP A 132 11.57 16.37 -11.78
CA ASP A 132 12.51 15.25 -11.86
C ASP A 132 11.80 13.93 -11.52
N VAL A 133 11.34 13.24 -12.57
CA VAL A 133 10.59 11.97 -12.48
C VAL A 133 11.40 10.89 -11.77
N HIS A 134 12.72 10.84 -11.97
CA HIS A 134 13.58 9.85 -11.35
C HIS A 134 13.66 10.06 -9.83
N MET A 135 13.81 11.31 -9.41
CA MET A 135 13.87 11.66 -8.00
C MET A 135 12.52 11.40 -7.31
N VAL A 136 11.41 11.77 -7.94
CA VAL A 136 10.06 11.49 -7.42
C VAL A 136 9.83 9.99 -7.30
N ALA A 137 10.16 9.20 -8.34
CA ALA A 137 10.02 7.75 -8.31
C ALA A 137 10.84 7.14 -7.16
N MET A 138 12.09 7.58 -6.99
CA MET A 138 12.94 7.07 -5.91
C MET A 138 12.39 7.41 -4.52
N MET A 139 11.89 8.64 -4.31
CA MET A 139 11.23 9.03 -3.06
C MET A 139 10.02 8.15 -2.76
N GLN A 140 9.17 7.91 -3.75
CA GLN A 140 7.97 7.10 -3.60
C GLN A 140 8.29 5.64 -3.27
N TYR A 141 9.22 5.00 -4.02
CA TYR A 141 9.57 3.60 -3.78
C TYR A 141 10.33 3.40 -2.46
N LEU A 142 11.30 4.29 -2.15
CA LEU A 142 12.03 4.23 -0.89
C LEU A 142 11.09 4.38 0.31
N ARG A 143 10.15 5.34 0.24
CA ARG A 143 9.13 5.52 1.26
C ARG A 143 8.27 4.26 1.43
N MET A 144 7.77 3.70 0.32
CA MET A 144 6.95 2.48 0.37
C MET A 144 7.71 1.33 1.06
N LEU A 145 8.99 1.12 0.70
CA LEU A 145 9.82 0.10 1.32
C LEU A 145 9.97 0.34 2.83
N LEU A 146 10.35 1.55 3.23
CA LEU A 146 10.55 1.89 4.65
C LEU A 146 9.25 1.79 5.45
N VAL A 147 8.15 2.27 4.89
CA VAL A 147 6.83 2.15 5.54
C VAL A 147 6.47 0.70 5.77
N VAL A 148 6.62 -0.16 4.77
CA VAL A 148 6.27 -1.58 4.89
C VAL A 148 7.14 -2.27 5.94
N LEU A 149 8.44 -2.00 5.95
CA LEU A 149 9.37 -2.55 6.96
C LEU A 149 9.01 -2.08 8.38
N LEU A 150 8.78 -0.78 8.56
CA LEU A 150 8.44 -0.22 9.88
C LEU A 150 7.04 -0.61 10.33
N ALA A 151 6.06 -0.67 9.43
CA ALA A 151 4.72 -1.10 9.76
C ALA A 151 4.67 -2.60 10.10
N SER A 152 5.42 -3.44 9.37
CA SER A 152 5.58 -4.86 9.72
C SER A 152 6.21 -5.04 11.10
N LEU A 153 7.25 -4.25 11.42
CA LEU A 153 7.86 -4.26 12.76
C LEU A 153 6.87 -3.79 13.83
N ALA A 154 6.07 -2.75 13.57
CA ALA A 154 5.06 -2.25 14.49
C ALA A 154 3.96 -3.31 14.73
N VAL A 155 3.47 -3.95 13.67
CA VAL A 155 2.51 -5.06 13.78
C VAL A 155 3.11 -6.18 14.61
N HIS A 156 4.34 -6.62 14.31
CA HIS A 156 5.01 -7.70 15.05
C HIS A 156 5.21 -7.39 16.54
N ARG A 157 5.43 -6.10 16.92
CA ARG A 157 5.65 -5.70 18.32
C ARG A 157 4.36 -5.40 19.08
N LEU A 158 3.34 -4.89 18.40
CA LEU A 158 2.08 -4.45 19.02
C LEU A 158 0.98 -5.51 18.95
N SER A 159 1.04 -6.41 17.98
CA SER A 159 0.18 -7.60 17.98
C SER A 159 0.67 -8.54 19.10
N VAL A 160 -0.27 -9.03 19.92
CA VAL A 160 0.04 -10.17 20.80
C VAL A 160 0.42 -11.29 19.86
N PRO A 161 1.54 -12.01 20.07
CA PRO A 161 1.82 -13.19 19.29
C PRO A 161 0.62 -14.15 19.50
N HIS A 162 -0.31 -14.16 18.57
CA HIS A 162 -0.98 -15.40 18.31
C HIS A 162 0.15 -16.25 17.73
N PRO A 163 0.39 -17.45 18.24
CA PRO A 163 1.08 -18.41 17.42
C PRO A 163 0.25 -18.39 16.14
N VAL A 164 0.77 -17.69 15.13
CA VAL A 164 0.31 -17.93 13.78
C VAL A 164 0.55 -19.40 13.69
N ASP A 165 -0.50 -20.19 13.69
CA ASP A 165 -0.42 -21.58 13.29
C ASP A 165 0.01 -21.54 11.83
N VAL A 166 1.29 -21.14 11.63
CA VAL A 166 1.98 -21.19 10.33
C VAL A 166 1.90 -22.61 9.80
N ALA A 167 1.79 -23.59 10.72
CA ALA A 167 1.47 -24.96 10.40
C ALA A 167 -0.01 -25.16 9.98
N ALA A 168 -0.96 -24.36 10.46
CA ALA A 168 -2.37 -24.49 10.06
C ALA A 168 -2.68 -23.65 8.81
N ASP A 169 -2.11 -22.42 8.67
CA ASP A 169 -2.32 -21.58 7.50
C ASP A 169 -1.29 -21.83 6.38
N ALA A 170 -0.10 -22.30 6.69
CA ALA A 170 0.90 -22.77 5.73
C ALA A 170 0.85 -24.29 5.49
N GLN A 171 -0.13 -25.01 6.03
CA GLN A 171 -0.45 -26.27 5.43
C GLN A 171 -0.95 -25.94 4.02
N PHE A 172 -0.01 -26.10 3.08
CA PHE A 172 -0.26 -26.34 1.66
C PHE A 172 -1.04 -27.67 1.60
N SER A 173 -2.15 -27.72 2.30
CA SER A 173 -3.07 -28.82 2.20
C SER A 173 -3.77 -28.60 0.88
N LEU A 174 -3.40 -29.39 -0.11
CA LEU A 174 -4.23 -29.50 -1.32
C LEU A 174 -5.71 -29.70 -0.95
N SER A 175 -5.99 -30.29 0.21
CA SER A 175 -7.34 -30.46 0.75
C SER A 175 -8.00 -29.12 1.11
N ALA A 176 -7.28 -28.10 1.58
CA ALA A 176 -7.84 -26.77 1.82
C ALA A 176 -8.23 -26.04 0.53
N PHE A 177 -7.58 -26.41 -0.60
CA PHE A 177 -7.96 -25.93 -1.94
C PHE A 177 -9.31 -26.50 -2.38
N PHE A 178 -9.67 -27.70 -1.91
CA PHE A 178 -10.90 -28.42 -2.27
C PHE A 178 -11.99 -28.37 -1.18
N GLN A 179 -11.77 -27.69 -0.06
CA GLN A 179 -12.74 -27.60 1.04
C GLN A 179 -13.89 -26.61 0.79
N GLY A 180 -13.90 -25.87 -0.33
CA GLY A 180 -14.97 -24.97 -0.72
C GLY A 180 -15.86 -25.55 -1.81
N ASP A 181 -17.08 -25.05 -1.94
CA ASP A 181 -17.92 -25.33 -3.09
C ASP A 181 -17.24 -24.84 -4.37
N PRO A 182 -16.88 -25.73 -5.31
CA PRO A 182 -16.16 -25.35 -6.52
C PRO A 182 -16.94 -24.36 -7.39
N VAL A 183 -18.26 -24.37 -7.30
CA VAL A 183 -19.13 -23.43 -8.02
C VAL A 183 -19.00 -22.03 -7.43
N GLN A 184 -19.03 -21.89 -6.12
CA GLN A 184 -18.86 -20.59 -5.45
C GLN A 184 -17.46 -20.03 -5.70
N MET A 185 -16.43 -20.88 -5.67
CA MET A 185 -15.06 -20.47 -5.99
C MET A 185 -14.95 -19.99 -7.44
N ALA A 186 -15.50 -20.72 -8.41
CA ALA A 186 -15.51 -20.33 -9.81
C ALA A 186 -16.25 -18.99 -10.01
N LEU A 187 -17.42 -18.83 -9.36
CA LEU A 187 -18.20 -17.60 -9.43
C LEU A 187 -17.44 -16.41 -8.81
N THR A 188 -16.76 -16.60 -7.68
CA THR A 188 -15.90 -15.58 -7.06
C THR A 188 -14.79 -15.15 -8.02
N LEU A 189 -14.12 -16.11 -8.69
CA LEU A 189 -13.07 -15.81 -9.67
C LEU A 189 -13.62 -15.04 -10.87
N VAL A 190 -14.81 -15.40 -11.37
CA VAL A 190 -15.48 -14.67 -12.47
C VAL A 190 -15.80 -13.23 -12.06
N ILE A 191 -16.41 -13.04 -10.89
CA ILE A 191 -16.73 -11.71 -10.37
C ILE A 191 -15.47 -10.87 -10.23
N MET A 192 -14.40 -11.43 -9.68
CA MET A 192 -13.11 -10.73 -9.56
C MET A 192 -12.50 -10.39 -10.93
N ALA A 193 -12.61 -11.29 -11.91
CA ALA A 193 -12.14 -11.02 -13.27
C ALA A 193 -12.90 -9.85 -13.90
N VAL A 194 -14.21 -9.81 -13.70
CA VAL A 194 -15.08 -8.69 -14.15
C VAL A 194 -14.71 -7.39 -13.43
N CYS A 195 -14.55 -7.42 -12.11
CA CYS A 195 -14.12 -6.25 -11.32
C CYS A 195 -12.75 -5.73 -11.77
N GLY A 196 -11.79 -6.64 -11.99
CA GLY A 196 -10.47 -6.30 -12.52
C GLY A 196 -10.54 -5.69 -13.91
N PHE A 197 -11.38 -6.23 -14.80
CA PHE A 197 -11.60 -5.68 -16.13
C PHE A 197 -12.25 -4.28 -16.08
N ILE A 198 -13.25 -4.07 -15.25
CA ILE A 198 -13.88 -2.76 -15.02
C ILE A 198 -12.81 -1.75 -14.52
N ALA A 199 -12.00 -2.13 -13.55
CA ALA A 199 -10.95 -1.29 -13.01
C ALA A 199 -9.88 -0.92 -14.08
N LEU A 200 -9.52 -1.86 -14.96
CA LEU A 200 -8.66 -1.61 -16.10
C LEU A 200 -9.23 -0.56 -17.05
N ARG A 201 -10.53 -0.63 -17.32
CA ARG A 201 -11.23 0.30 -18.22
C ARG A 201 -11.39 1.69 -17.62
N LEU A 202 -11.76 1.76 -16.35
CA LEU A 202 -12.00 3.03 -15.66
C LEU A 202 -10.71 3.75 -15.24
N ARG A 203 -9.56 3.06 -15.26
CA ARG A 203 -8.24 3.60 -14.87
C ARG A 203 -8.21 4.25 -13.48
N ILE A 204 -9.08 3.78 -12.58
CA ILE A 204 -9.13 4.28 -11.19
C ILE A 204 -7.88 3.77 -10.44
N PRO A 205 -7.15 4.63 -9.72
CA PRO A 205 -6.05 4.19 -8.85
C PRO A 205 -6.56 3.22 -7.79
N ALA A 206 -5.90 2.06 -7.64
CA ALA A 206 -6.34 0.95 -6.78
C ALA A 206 -7.78 0.46 -7.05
N GLY A 207 -8.33 0.77 -8.22
CA GLY A 207 -9.73 0.49 -8.56
C GLY A 207 -10.09 -0.99 -8.48
N ALA A 208 -9.18 -1.89 -8.87
CA ALA A 208 -9.43 -3.33 -8.80
C ALA A 208 -9.65 -3.80 -7.36
N LEU A 209 -8.83 -3.34 -6.42
CA LEU A 209 -8.99 -3.65 -5.00
C LEU A 209 -10.33 -3.11 -4.49
N LEU A 210 -10.62 -1.84 -4.75
CA LEU A 210 -11.80 -1.15 -4.24
C LEU A 210 -13.10 -1.72 -4.82
N VAL A 211 -13.17 -1.87 -6.15
CA VAL A 211 -14.36 -2.41 -6.81
C VAL A 211 -14.63 -3.83 -6.31
N THR A 212 -13.61 -4.69 -6.22
CA THR A 212 -13.78 -6.06 -5.73
C THR A 212 -14.17 -6.09 -4.26
N MET A 213 -13.55 -5.26 -3.42
CA MET A 213 -13.86 -5.17 -1.99
C MET A 213 -15.31 -4.72 -1.77
N LEU A 214 -15.77 -3.68 -2.45
CA LEU A 214 -17.14 -3.18 -2.34
C LEU A 214 -18.16 -4.18 -2.91
N THR A 215 -17.87 -4.79 -4.07
CA THR A 215 -18.73 -5.83 -4.65
C THR A 215 -18.85 -7.02 -3.71
N GLY A 216 -17.75 -7.51 -3.17
CA GLY A 216 -17.75 -8.60 -2.20
C GLY A 216 -18.45 -8.24 -0.89
N ALA A 217 -18.31 -6.99 -0.43
CA ALA A 217 -19.03 -6.49 0.75
C ALA A 217 -20.55 -6.52 0.54
N VAL A 218 -21.04 -6.10 -0.64
CA VAL A 218 -22.48 -6.15 -0.99
C VAL A 218 -22.97 -7.59 -1.07
N ILE A 219 -22.21 -8.47 -1.73
CA ILE A 219 -22.55 -9.90 -1.86
C ILE A 219 -22.67 -10.57 -0.49
N ASN A 220 -21.68 -10.32 0.39
CA ASN A 220 -21.67 -10.87 1.76
C ASN A 220 -22.78 -10.27 2.63
N ALA A 221 -23.07 -8.97 2.49
CA ALA A 221 -24.13 -8.30 3.24
C ALA A 221 -25.53 -8.75 2.80
N ALA A 222 -25.71 -9.12 1.54
CA ALA A 222 -26.95 -9.66 0.99
C ALA A 222 -27.11 -11.18 1.21
N ASP A 223 -26.09 -11.84 1.76
CA ASP A 223 -26.03 -13.29 1.99
C ASP A 223 -26.30 -14.12 0.71
N TRP A 224 -25.88 -13.56 -0.46
CA TRP A 224 -26.12 -14.22 -1.75
C TRP A 224 -25.18 -15.39 -1.98
N MET A 225 -23.93 -15.27 -1.55
CA MET A 225 -22.91 -16.31 -1.63
C MET A 225 -21.75 -16.02 -0.69
N ASP A 226 -20.99 -17.07 -0.34
CA ASP A 226 -19.76 -16.93 0.42
C ASP A 226 -18.62 -16.46 -0.50
N PHE A 227 -18.37 -15.13 -0.51
CA PHE A 227 -17.36 -14.50 -1.35
C PHE A 227 -15.96 -14.71 -0.79
N ARG A 228 -15.41 -15.93 -0.99
CA ARG A 228 -14.13 -16.36 -0.43
C ARG A 228 -13.24 -17.03 -1.47
N LEU A 229 -11.93 -16.95 -1.23
CA LEU A 229 -10.92 -17.69 -1.98
C LEU A 229 -9.97 -18.41 -1.01
N PRO A 230 -9.42 -19.55 -1.42
CA PRO A 230 -8.37 -20.24 -0.67
C PRO A 230 -7.19 -19.31 -0.37
N PRO A 231 -6.52 -19.47 0.80
CA PRO A 231 -5.40 -18.62 1.23
C PRO A 231 -4.25 -18.55 0.23
N VAL A 232 -4.05 -19.58 -0.58
CA VAL A 232 -3.02 -19.61 -1.63
C VAL A 232 -3.14 -18.45 -2.62
N PHE A 233 -4.37 -18.02 -2.95
CA PHE A 233 -4.58 -16.89 -3.83
C PHE A 233 -4.16 -15.57 -3.18
N GLN A 234 -4.36 -15.43 -1.87
CA GLN A 234 -3.91 -14.27 -1.12
C GLN A 234 -2.38 -14.20 -1.05
N ILE A 235 -1.71 -15.34 -0.81
CA ILE A 235 -0.25 -15.44 -0.86
C ILE A 235 0.26 -15.07 -2.25
N ALA A 236 -0.31 -15.64 -3.31
CA ALA A 236 0.08 -15.32 -4.68
C ALA A 236 -0.12 -13.83 -5.00
N ALA A 237 -1.24 -13.24 -4.59
CA ALA A 237 -1.50 -11.82 -4.76
C ALA A 237 -0.48 -10.94 -4.03
N SER A 238 -0.17 -11.28 -2.77
CA SER A 238 0.83 -10.56 -1.97
C SER A 238 2.21 -10.61 -2.61
N MET A 239 2.61 -11.77 -3.17
CA MET A 239 3.87 -11.92 -3.89
C MET A 239 3.90 -11.06 -5.15
N VAL A 240 2.84 -11.04 -5.95
CA VAL A 240 2.75 -10.23 -7.18
C VAL A 240 2.82 -8.74 -6.85
N ILE A 241 2.12 -8.29 -5.82
CA ILE A 241 2.17 -6.89 -5.36
C ILE A 241 3.58 -6.56 -4.84
N GLY A 242 4.20 -7.46 -4.08
CA GLY A 242 5.57 -7.29 -3.61
C GLY A 242 6.58 -7.17 -4.75
N TRP A 243 6.49 -8.01 -5.78
CA TRP A 243 7.33 -7.89 -6.99
C TRP A 243 7.10 -6.59 -7.73
N PHE A 244 5.86 -6.10 -7.82
CA PHE A 244 5.57 -4.81 -8.44
C PHE A 244 6.34 -3.68 -7.76
N VAL A 245 6.35 -3.65 -6.42
CA VAL A 245 7.10 -2.69 -5.63
C VAL A 245 8.62 -2.90 -5.78
N GLY A 246 9.10 -4.13 -5.57
CA GLY A 246 10.53 -4.45 -5.60
C GLY A 246 11.19 -4.24 -6.96
N LEU A 247 10.53 -4.64 -8.05
CA LEU A 247 11.02 -4.44 -9.41
C LEU A 247 10.97 -2.96 -9.86
N GLY A 248 10.28 -2.10 -9.14
CA GLY A 248 10.31 -0.64 -9.34
C GLY A 248 11.68 -0.02 -9.07
N PHE A 249 12.49 -0.62 -8.19
CA PHE A 249 13.87 -0.20 -7.96
C PHE A 249 14.75 -0.60 -9.15
N ASN A 250 15.53 0.35 -9.69
CA ASN A 250 16.51 0.03 -10.70
C ASN A 250 17.82 0.78 -10.45
N ARG A 251 18.91 0.29 -11.06
CA ARG A 251 20.25 0.88 -10.90
C ARG A 251 20.29 2.34 -11.32
N THR A 252 19.62 2.71 -12.40
CA THR A 252 19.60 4.08 -12.91
C THR A 252 18.98 5.04 -11.91
N LEU A 253 17.83 4.67 -11.33
CA LEU A 253 17.18 5.45 -10.25
C LEU A 253 18.08 5.56 -9.03
N LEU A 254 18.71 4.46 -8.64
CA LEU A 254 19.60 4.43 -7.48
C LEU A 254 20.80 5.37 -7.69
N TYR A 255 21.52 5.22 -8.81
CA TYR A 255 22.71 6.06 -9.10
C TYR A 255 22.36 7.53 -9.25
N ALA A 256 21.24 7.87 -9.91
CA ALA A 256 20.77 9.25 -10.04
C ALA A 256 20.48 9.91 -8.69
N SER A 257 20.08 9.11 -7.71
CA SER A 257 19.66 9.59 -6.39
C SER A 257 20.73 9.50 -5.32
N LEU A 258 21.88 8.84 -5.58
CA LEU A 258 22.91 8.54 -4.55
C LEU A 258 23.38 9.78 -3.79
N ARG A 259 23.66 10.89 -4.49
CA ARG A 259 24.13 12.14 -3.84
C ARG A 259 23.12 12.74 -2.87
N LYS A 260 21.82 12.47 -3.07
CA LYS A 260 20.73 13.01 -2.25
C LYS A 260 20.08 11.93 -1.38
N MET A 261 20.64 10.73 -1.35
CA MET A 261 20.04 9.57 -0.68
C MET A 261 19.76 9.83 0.80
N HIS A 262 20.67 10.46 1.52
CA HIS A 262 20.48 10.83 2.93
C HIS A 262 19.27 11.74 3.14
N TRP A 263 19.01 12.69 2.20
CA TRP A 263 17.84 13.56 2.25
C TRP A 263 16.54 12.79 1.92
N LEU A 264 16.63 11.80 1.04
CA LEU A 264 15.49 10.94 0.72
C LEU A 264 15.10 10.09 1.93
N PHE A 265 16.07 9.49 2.61
CA PHE A 265 15.83 8.78 3.86
C PHE A 265 15.27 9.72 4.93
N PHE A 266 15.88 10.90 5.11
CA PHE A 266 15.42 11.90 6.07
C PHE A 266 13.96 12.29 5.80
N SER A 267 13.59 12.57 4.55
CA SER A 267 12.22 12.92 4.17
C SER A 267 11.22 11.78 4.45
N ALA A 268 11.61 10.55 4.16
CA ALA A 268 10.78 9.38 4.42
C ALA A 268 10.57 9.17 5.93
N PHE A 269 11.64 9.22 6.73
CA PHE A 269 11.54 9.09 8.19
C PHE A 269 10.77 10.25 8.82
N MET A 270 10.97 11.48 8.35
CA MET A 270 10.23 12.65 8.81
C MET A 270 8.73 12.47 8.54
N LEU A 271 8.36 12.03 7.33
CA LEU A 271 6.97 11.79 6.98
C LEU A 271 6.35 10.67 7.82
N ILE A 272 7.05 9.54 7.96
CA ILE A 272 6.59 8.40 8.78
C ILE A 272 6.47 8.82 10.25
N GLY A 273 7.44 9.57 10.78
CA GLY A 273 7.42 10.07 12.14
C GLY A 273 6.27 11.04 12.41
N LEU A 274 5.98 11.96 11.49
CA LEU A 274 4.83 12.84 11.59
C LEU A 274 3.51 12.07 11.56
N CYS A 275 3.38 11.09 10.67
CA CYS A 275 2.19 10.24 10.63
C CYS A 275 2.04 9.41 11.91
N ALA A 276 3.13 8.86 12.45
CA ALA A 276 3.11 8.14 13.72
C ALA A 276 2.74 9.06 14.90
N LEU A 277 3.22 10.30 14.91
CA LEU A 277 2.83 11.31 15.91
C LEU A 277 1.32 11.61 15.82
N PHE A 278 0.78 11.81 14.61
CA PHE A 278 -0.64 12.01 14.40
C PHE A 278 -1.47 10.77 14.81
N ALA A 279 -0.99 9.57 14.51
CA ALA A 279 -1.61 8.32 14.97
C ALA A 279 -1.68 8.25 16.50
N TRP A 280 -0.59 8.60 17.18
CA TRP A 280 -0.53 8.64 18.63
C TRP A 280 -1.49 9.70 19.21
N MET A 281 -1.55 10.89 18.61
CA MET A 281 -2.51 11.93 19.02
C MET A 281 -3.96 11.45 18.87
N LEU A 282 -4.30 10.81 17.74
CA LEU A 282 -5.64 10.29 17.51
C LEU A 282 -5.98 9.15 18.49
N HIS A 283 -5.03 8.26 18.76
CA HIS A 283 -5.18 7.26 19.81
C HIS A 283 -5.48 7.91 21.17
N ARG A 284 -4.72 8.94 21.54
CA ARG A 284 -4.83 9.59 22.86
C ARG A 284 -6.11 10.41 23.03
N PHE A 285 -6.56 11.09 21.97
CA PHE A 285 -7.67 12.05 22.04
C PHE A 285 -8.97 11.52 21.45
N ALA A 286 -8.94 10.66 20.46
CA ALA A 286 -10.12 10.08 19.82
C ALA A 286 -10.44 8.65 20.28
N GLY A 287 -9.60 8.03 21.14
CA GLY A 287 -9.84 6.69 21.67
C GLY A 287 -9.71 5.55 20.66
N SER A 288 -9.20 5.83 19.45
CA SER A 288 -8.98 4.79 18.43
C SER A 288 -7.85 3.85 18.84
N ASP A 289 -7.90 2.59 18.43
CA ASP A 289 -6.79 1.67 18.66
C ASP A 289 -5.51 2.17 18.02
N LEU A 290 -4.37 2.06 18.73
CA LEU A 290 -3.08 2.60 18.29
C LEU A 290 -2.60 1.99 16.98
N LEU A 291 -2.76 0.67 16.82
CA LEU A 291 -2.32 -0.02 15.60
C LEU A 291 -3.20 0.35 14.41
N THR A 292 -4.52 0.41 14.62
CA THR A 292 -5.48 0.89 13.62
C THR A 292 -5.17 2.33 13.21
N ALA A 293 -4.97 3.25 14.17
CA ALA A 293 -4.62 4.64 13.90
C ALA A 293 -3.28 4.76 13.14
N TYR A 294 -2.28 3.96 13.52
CA TYR A 294 -0.99 3.94 12.85
C TYR A 294 -1.10 3.44 11.40
N LEU A 295 -1.75 2.30 11.16
CA LEU A 295 -1.93 1.76 9.81
C LEU A 295 -2.81 2.66 8.94
N ALA A 296 -3.82 3.32 9.51
CA ALA A 296 -4.69 4.25 8.80
C ALA A 296 -3.95 5.53 8.35
N THR A 297 -3.05 6.08 9.17
CA THR A 297 -2.32 7.32 8.86
C THR A 297 -1.01 7.08 8.11
N THR A 298 -0.44 5.88 8.19
CA THR A 298 0.88 5.56 7.61
C THR A 298 0.89 5.76 6.09
N PRO A 299 1.90 6.48 5.54
CA PRO A 299 1.93 6.87 4.12
C PRO A 299 2.44 5.74 3.20
N GLY A 300 1.89 4.53 3.34
CA GLY A 300 2.19 3.34 2.53
C GLY A 300 1.36 3.23 1.26
N GLY A 301 1.57 2.14 0.53
CA GLY A 301 0.66 1.71 -0.52
C GLY A 301 -0.59 1.08 0.09
N LEU A 302 -1.77 1.39 -0.47
CA LEU A 302 -3.05 0.86 0.01
C LEU A 302 -3.01 -0.68 0.14
N ASP A 303 -2.54 -1.35 -0.91
CA ASP A 303 -2.47 -2.81 -0.98
C ASP A 303 -1.60 -3.40 0.13
N ALA A 304 -0.41 -2.81 0.35
CA ALA A 304 0.54 -3.26 1.35
C ALA A 304 0.02 -3.07 2.79
N ILE A 305 -0.62 -1.94 3.05
CA ILE A 305 -1.17 -1.65 4.38
C ILE A 305 -2.36 -2.54 4.68
N ILE A 306 -3.21 -2.84 3.70
CA ILE A 306 -4.33 -3.79 3.90
C ILE A 306 -3.80 -5.18 4.19
N LEU A 307 -2.78 -5.66 3.49
CA LEU A 307 -2.15 -6.95 3.78
C LEU A 307 -1.59 -7.00 5.21
N LEU A 308 -0.90 -5.94 5.66
CA LEU A 308 -0.40 -5.83 7.02
C LEU A 308 -1.53 -5.76 8.06
N ALA A 309 -2.62 -5.06 7.75
CA ALA A 309 -3.80 -4.99 8.62
C ALA A 309 -4.48 -6.35 8.75
N MET A 310 -4.55 -7.12 7.68
CA MET A 310 -5.11 -8.48 7.70
C MET A 310 -4.26 -9.43 8.56
N ASP A 311 -2.94 -9.31 8.48
CA ASP A 311 -2.00 -10.13 9.27
C ASP A 311 -1.90 -9.68 10.74
N SER A 312 -2.38 -8.50 11.09
CA SER A 312 -2.35 -7.99 12.48
C SER A 312 -3.39 -8.63 13.41
N GLY A 313 -4.27 -9.45 12.86
CA GLY A 313 -5.32 -10.16 13.60
C GLY A 313 -6.50 -9.27 14.00
N ALA A 314 -7.29 -9.73 14.97
CA ALA A 314 -8.58 -9.12 15.36
C ALA A 314 -8.46 -7.69 15.99
N LYS A 315 -7.26 -7.19 16.21
CA LYS A 315 -7.04 -5.87 16.84
C LYS A 315 -7.12 -4.69 15.89
N THR A 316 -7.04 -4.93 14.57
CA THR A 316 -7.06 -3.85 13.58
C THR A 316 -8.40 -3.80 12.88
N ASP A 317 -9.02 -2.62 12.87
CA ASP A 317 -10.21 -2.35 12.07
C ASP A 317 -9.82 -2.20 10.60
N ILE A 318 -9.79 -3.33 9.87
CA ILE A 318 -9.39 -3.40 8.47
C ILE A 318 -10.27 -2.49 7.59
N PRO A 319 -11.62 -2.48 7.73
CA PRO A 319 -12.48 -1.56 6.99
C PRO A 319 -12.16 -0.10 7.22
N PHE A 320 -11.89 0.28 8.46
CA PHE A 320 -11.54 1.66 8.81
C PHE A 320 -10.19 2.07 8.19
N VAL A 321 -9.19 1.19 8.24
CA VAL A 321 -7.90 1.39 7.59
C VAL A 321 -8.08 1.51 6.07
N ALA A 322 -8.85 0.60 5.44
CA ALA A 322 -9.10 0.64 4.00
C ALA A 322 -9.82 1.91 3.57
N ALA A 323 -10.86 2.32 4.31
CA ALA A 323 -11.61 3.55 4.04
C ALA A 323 -10.71 4.80 4.15
N THR A 324 -9.93 4.90 5.23
CA THR A 324 -9.02 6.03 5.47
C THR A 324 -7.95 6.12 4.38
N GLN A 325 -7.31 5.01 4.05
CA GLN A 325 -6.27 4.92 3.03
C GLN A 325 -6.80 5.28 1.63
N THR A 326 -8.02 4.81 1.32
CA THR A 326 -8.70 5.11 0.05
C THR A 326 -9.07 6.58 -0.05
N LEU A 327 -9.71 7.13 0.98
CA LEU A 327 -10.11 8.54 1.01
C LEU A 327 -8.87 9.44 0.91
N ARG A 328 -7.79 9.10 1.60
CA ARG A 328 -6.50 9.79 1.49
C ARG A 328 -5.97 9.78 0.06
N LEU A 329 -6.01 8.64 -0.63
CA LEU A 329 -5.51 8.53 -2.00
C LEU A 329 -6.20 9.54 -2.92
N PHE A 330 -7.53 9.62 -2.88
CA PHE A 330 -8.30 10.56 -3.70
C PHE A 330 -8.05 12.01 -3.29
N ILE A 331 -8.08 12.32 -1.99
CA ILE A 331 -7.88 13.68 -1.49
C ILE A 331 -6.47 14.16 -1.84
N VAL A 332 -5.44 13.33 -1.68
CA VAL A 332 -4.07 13.71 -2.04
C VAL A 332 -3.94 13.95 -3.54
N ILE A 333 -4.51 13.12 -4.40
CA ILE A 333 -4.46 13.33 -5.86
C ILE A 333 -5.12 14.67 -6.22
N LEU A 334 -6.23 15.02 -5.58
CA LEU A 334 -6.94 16.29 -5.83
C LEU A 334 -6.21 17.50 -5.26
N THR A 335 -5.60 17.36 -4.08
CA THR A 335 -4.95 18.47 -3.37
C THR A 335 -3.48 18.65 -3.74
N ALA A 336 -2.81 17.65 -4.29
CA ALA A 336 -1.40 17.71 -4.63
C ALA A 336 -1.05 18.82 -5.67
N PRO A 337 -1.83 19.06 -6.76
CA PRO A 337 -1.52 20.13 -7.69
C PRO A 337 -1.60 21.55 -7.06
N PRO A 338 -2.65 21.94 -6.31
CA PRO A 338 -2.69 23.23 -5.65
C PRO A 338 -1.62 23.35 -4.55
N LEU A 339 -1.34 22.27 -3.83
CA LEU A 339 -0.30 22.23 -2.80
C LEU A 339 1.10 22.44 -3.41
N ALA A 340 1.41 21.78 -4.53
CA ALA A 340 2.66 21.95 -5.24
C ALA A 340 2.86 23.40 -5.70
N ARG A 341 1.82 24.04 -6.25
CA ARG A 341 1.86 25.47 -6.64
C ARG A 341 2.10 26.37 -5.44
N TRP A 342 1.44 26.10 -4.31
CA TRP A 342 1.64 26.89 -3.08
C TRP A 342 3.07 26.75 -2.55
N ILE A 343 3.62 25.52 -2.50
CA ILE A 343 4.99 25.25 -2.06
C ILE A 343 6.00 25.96 -2.96
N CYS A 344 5.85 25.90 -4.29
CA CYS A 344 6.74 26.61 -5.22
C CYS A 344 6.73 28.13 -5.00
N ARG A 345 5.57 28.73 -4.77
CA ARG A 345 5.44 30.16 -4.49
C ARG A 345 6.11 30.55 -3.18
N THR A 346 5.90 29.79 -2.11
CA THR A 346 6.44 30.09 -0.77
C THR A 346 7.93 29.77 -0.64
N ALA A 347 8.45 28.83 -1.41
CA ALA A 347 9.87 28.48 -1.41
C ALA A 347 10.71 29.30 -2.42
N GLY A 348 10.10 30.17 -3.21
CA GLY A 348 10.82 30.97 -4.21
C GLY A 348 11.44 30.16 -5.35
N THR A 349 10.87 29.00 -5.66
CA THR A 349 11.28 28.13 -6.77
C THR A 349 10.35 28.34 -7.95
N GLN A 350 10.90 28.37 -9.17
CA GLN A 350 10.09 28.59 -10.38
C GLN A 350 9.02 27.51 -10.52
N THR A 351 7.78 27.93 -10.79
CA THR A 351 6.72 27.05 -11.26
C THR A 351 7.02 26.65 -12.71
N PRO A 352 7.09 25.37 -13.07
CA PRO A 352 7.15 24.98 -14.47
C PRO A 352 5.80 25.32 -15.13
N GLY A 353 5.83 26.03 -16.25
CA GLY A 353 4.67 26.23 -17.13
C GLY A 353 3.92 27.54 -16.93
N THR A 354 4.63 28.67 -16.84
CA THR A 354 4.20 29.98 -17.31
C THR A 354 5.11 30.45 -18.44
#